data_705f7f2221c3453acc86c4736022e3b2
#
_entry.id   705f7f2221c3453acc86c4736022e3b2
#
_cell.length_a   1.000
_cell.length_b   1.000
_cell.length_c   1.000
_cell.angle_alpha   90.00
_cell.angle_beta   90.00
_cell.angle_gamma   90.00
#
_symmetry.space_group_name_H-M   'P 1'
#
loop_
_entity.id
_entity.type
_entity.pdbx_description
1 polymer ?
#
loop_
_entity_poly.entity_id
_entity_poly.type
_entity_poly.pdbx_seq_one_letter_code
_entity_poly.pdbx_strand_id
1 'polypeptide(L)'
;ALVSLTRPGLDYLFFQSLSERIETKTGDERKKLETLREKLLDITRQIDQRVEEEYKHAGELLNALLAAPDIQKATLERLNEISEIFTQVLNRALQEATQKKDEMQLKKLEQIVAVLQKVSAPPKEYELLEKLLDAPDDAALNKMLEEHKAEITPEFSSFVGNVLAQSEERVDKNVKGEEAQVVEKLNKIYRAVLKFSMKKSMS
;
A
#
# COMPACT_ATOMS: atom_id res chain seq x y z
N ALA A 1 0.86 19.05 -3.80
CA ALA A 1 -0.10 17.97 -3.45
C ALA A 1 -1.39 18.05 -4.26
N LEU A 2 -2.13 19.16 -4.25
CA LEU A 2 -3.42 19.28 -4.97
C LEU A 2 -3.29 19.10 -6.49
N VAL A 3 -2.26 19.68 -7.12
CA VAL A 3 -2.06 19.59 -8.58
C VAL A 3 -1.70 18.17 -9.01
N SER A 4 -0.97 17.42 -8.19
CA SER A 4 -0.66 16.01 -8.48
C SER A 4 -1.90 15.12 -8.50
N LEU A 5 -2.86 15.37 -7.60
CA LEU A 5 -4.14 14.65 -7.56
C LEU A 5 -5.06 15.02 -8.74
N THR A 6 -4.93 16.24 -9.26
CA THR A 6 -5.78 16.75 -10.35
C THR A 6 -5.11 16.64 -11.73
N ARG A 7 -3.87 16.10 -11.83
CA ARG A 7 -3.10 16.00 -13.08
C ARG A 7 -3.90 15.39 -14.25
N PRO A 8 -4.71 14.34 -14.08
CA PRO A 8 -5.54 13.79 -15.15
C PRO A 8 -6.55 14.79 -15.74
N GLY A 9 -7.02 15.76 -14.93
CA GLY A 9 -7.93 16.82 -15.38
C GLY A 9 -7.24 18.04 -16.01
N LEU A 10 -5.90 18.14 -15.92
CA LEU A 10 -5.12 19.19 -16.56
C LEU A 10 -4.63 18.72 -17.94
N ASP A 11 -5.58 18.37 -18.80
CA ASP A 11 -5.37 17.87 -20.14
C ASP A 11 -5.36 18.98 -21.21
N TYR A 12 -5.28 18.57 -22.48
CA TYR A 12 -5.33 19.48 -23.60
C TYR A 12 -6.61 20.34 -23.63
N LEU A 13 -7.76 19.73 -23.34
CA LEU A 13 -9.07 20.42 -23.36
C LEU A 13 -9.16 21.48 -22.26
N PHE A 14 -8.62 21.19 -21.09
CA PHE A 14 -8.52 22.18 -20.01
C PHE A 14 -7.70 23.41 -20.45
N PHE A 15 -6.50 23.19 -20.99
CA PHE A 15 -5.64 24.29 -21.41
C PHE A 15 -6.19 25.04 -22.63
N GLN A 16 -6.91 24.36 -23.52
CA GLN A 16 -7.64 24.99 -24.62
C GLN A 16 -8.72 25.93 -24.07
N SER A 17 -9.60 25.43 -23.21
CA SER A 17 -10.67 26.23 -22.58
C SER A 17 -10.13 27.41 -21.79
N LEU A 18 -9.00 27.23 -21.08
CA LEU A 18 -8.34 28.32 -20.37
C LEU A 18 -7.80 29.38 -21.35
N SER A 19 -7.24 28.95 -22.49
CA SER A 19 -6.76 29.88 -23.55
C SER A 19 -7.90 30.68 -24.18
N GLU A 20 -9.00 30.03 -24.53
CA GLU A 20 -10.21 30.70 -25.04
C GLU A 20 -10.73 31.73 -24.03
N ARG A 21 -10.72 31.37 -22.73
CA ARG A 21 -11.14 32.32 -21.68
C ARG A 21 -10.20 33.52 -21.56
N ILE A 22 -8.89 33.33 -21.75
CA ILE A 22 -7.89 34.40 -21.76
C ILE A 22 -8.15 35.36 -22.90
N GLU A 23 -8.54 34.89 -24.10
CA GLU A 23 -8.84 35.71 -25.27
C GLU A 23 -10.05 36.63 -25.06
N THR A 24 -11.02 36.23 -24.23
CA THR A 24 -12.20 37.03 -23.90
C THR A 24 -11.93 38.12 -22.86
N LYS A 25 -10.76 38.12 -22.23
CA LYS A 25 -10.40 39.08 -21.15
C LYS A 25 -9.41 40.12 -21.61
N THR A 26 -9.37 41.23 -20.90
CA THR A 26 -8.48 42.37 -21.15
C THR A 26 -7.82 42.87 -19.86
N GLY A 27 -6.78 43.68 -19.99
CA GLY A 27 -6.13 44.33 -18.84
C GLY A 27 -5.54 43.35 -17.82
N ASP A 28 -5.75 43.66 -16.55
CA ASP A 28 -5.14 42.87 -15.43
C ASP A 28 -5.74 41.46 -15.26
N GLU A 29 -7.00 41.29 -15.64
CA GLU A 29 -7.63 39.95 -15.60
C GLU A 29 -6.96 38.97 -16.57
N ARG A 30 -6.70 39.47 -17.80
CA ARG A 30 -5.97 38.69 -18.80
C ARG A 30 -4.60 38.30 -18.33
N LYS A 31 -3.81 39.25 -17.81
CA LYS A 31 -2.46 38.98 -17.29
C LYS A 31 -2.47 37.95 -16.16
N LYS A 32 -3.43 38.04 -15.25
CA LYS A 32 -3.58 37.05 -14.15
C LYS A 32 -3.83 35.63 -14.67
N LEU A 33 -4.71 35.48 -15.66
CA LEU A 33 -5.03 34.19 -16.27
C LEU A 33 -3.85 33.64 -17.09
N GLU A 34 -3.14 34.49 -17.83
CA GLU A 34 -1.91 34.10 -18.54
C GLU A 34 -0.85 33.60 -17.57
N THR A 35 -0.60 34.34 -16.49
CA THR A 35 0.36 33.90 -15.43
C THR A 35 -0.08 32.58 -14.76
N LEU A 36 -1.37 32.40 -14.52
CA LEU A 36 -1.90 31.15 -13.98
C LEU A 36 -1.67 29.98 -14.95
N ARG A 37 -1.97 30.18 -16.24
CA ARG A 37 -1.75 29.17 -17.28
C ARG A 37 -0.29 28.75 -17.37
N GLU A 38 0.63 29.71 -17.36
CA GLU A 38 2.08 29.42 -17.38
C GLU A 38 2.52 28.60 -16.16
N LYS A 39 2.07 29.01 -14.97
CA LYS A 39 2.36 28.25 -13.74
C LYS A 39 1.81 26.83 -13.79
N LEU A 40 0.59 26.64 -14.26
CA LEU A 40 0.00 25.31 -14.38
C LEU A 40 0.74 24.46 -15.41
N LEU A 41 1.14 25.02 -16.56
CA LEU A 41 1.94 24.34 -17.57
C LEU A 41 3.32 23.94 -17.03
N ASP A 42 3.97 24.79 -16.24
CA ASP A 42 5.26 24.48 -15.64
C ASP A 42 5.13 23.36 -14.60
N ILE A 43 4.14 23.45 -13.72
CA ILE A 43 3.88 22.42 -12.72
C ILE A 43 3.55 21.07 -13.38
N THR A 44 2.70 21.05 -14.42
CA THR A 44 2.39 19.80 -15.13
C THR A 44 3.61 19.21 -15.79
N ARG A 45 4.46 20.04 -16.41
CA ARG A 45 5.74 19.57 -16.99
C ARG A 45 6.66 18.95 -15.94
N GLN A 46 6.80 19.60 -14.78
CA GLN A 46 7.63 19.07 -13.70
C GLN A 46 7.09 17.73 -13.16
N ILE A 47 5.76 17.58 -13.06
CA ILE A 47 5.14 16.32 -12.68
C ILE A 47 5.42 15.24 -13.71
N ASP A 48 5.20 15.54 -14.99
CA ASP A 48 5.40 14.58 -16.08
C ASP A 48 6.86 14.13 -16.16
N GLN A 49 7.82 15.05 -16.03
CA GLN A 49 9.25 14.73 -15.97
C GLN A 49 9.59 13.82 -14.78
N ARG A 50 9.06 14.11 -13.60
CA ARG A 50 9.28 13.27 -12.41
C ARG A 50 8.73 11.86 -12.60
N VAL A 51 7.52 11.76 -13.15
CA VAL A 51 6.92 10.46 -13.45
C VAL A 51 7.75 9.68 -14.47
N GLU A 52 8.25 10.33 -15.51
CA GLU A 52 9.14 9.72 -16.51
C GLU A 52 10.45 9.21 -15.88
N GLU A 53 11.06 10.01 -15.00
CA GLU A 53 12.27 9.64 -14.27
C GLU A 53 12.00 8.42 -13.35
N GLU A 54 10.86 8.37 -12.67
CA GLU A 54 10.47 7.24 -11.84
C GLU A 54 10.26 5.97 -12.65
N TYR A 55 9.63 6.04 -13.83
CA TYR A 55 9.50 4.89 -14.75
C TYR A 55 10.85 4.41 -15.25
N LYS A 56 11.74 5.34 -15.61
CA LYS A 56 13.12 5.03 -16.03
C LYS A 56 13.87 4.31 -14.92
N HIS A 57 13.84 4.86 -13.70
CA HIS A 57 14.49 4.26 -12.54
C HIS A 57 13.92 2.86 -12.22
N ALA A 58 12.60 2.69 -12.27
CA ALA A 58 11.95 1.40 -12.09
C ALA A 58 12.39 0.36 -13.14
N GLY A 59 12.54 0.78 -14.41
CA GLY A 59 13.05 -0.07 -15.48
C GLY A 59 14.51 -0.48 -15.26
N GLU A 60 15.36 0.46 -14.85
CA GLU A 60 16.76 0.21 -14.51
C GLU A 60 16.89 -0.75 -13.33
N LEU A 61 16.08 -0.56 -12.29
CA LEU A 61 16.00 -1.46 -11.13
C LEU A 61 15.60 -2.87 -11.56
N LEU A 62 14.53 -3.02 -12.36
CA LEU A 62 14.09 -4.32 -12.85
C LEU A 62 15.20 -5.03 -13.65
N ASN A 63 15.87 -4.33 -14.56
CA ASN A 63 16.97 -4.89 -15.32
C ASN A 63 18.14 -5.33 -14.43
N ALA A 64 18.47 -4.54 -13.42
CA ALA A 64 19.52 -4.89 -12.46
C ALA A 64 19.16 -6.15 -11.65
N LEU A 65 17.91 -6.28 -11.21
CA LEU A 65 17.44 -7.47 -10.51
C LEU A 65 17.49 -8.71 -11.40
N LEU A 66 17.03 -8.61 -12.67
CA LEU A 66 17.04 -9.72 -13.64
C LEU A 66 18.45 -10.17 -14.04
N ALA A 67 19.44 -9.28 -13.95
CA ALA A 67 20.85 -9.57 -14.22
C ALA A 67 21.60 -10.13 -12.99
N ALA A 68 21.02 -10.07 -11.80
CA ALA A 68 21.65 -10.54 -10.58
C ALA A 68 21.81 -12.08 -10.57
N PRO A 69 22.93 -12.60 -10.04
CA PRO A 69 23.14 -14.06 -9.92
C PRO A 69 22.15 -14.71 -8.99
N ASP A 70 21.65 -14.00 -7.98
CA ASP A 70 20.59 -14.42 -7.05
C ASP A 70 19.54 -13.29 -7.03
N ILE A 71 18.50 -13.50 -7.82
CA ILE A 71 17.41 -12.53 -8.00
C ILE A 71 16.64 -12.32 -6.68
N GLN A 72 16.40 -13.39 -5.93
CA GLN A 72 15.63 -13.31 -4.69
C GLN A 72 16.37 -12.48 -3.63
N LYS A 73 17.66 -12.74 -3.45
CA LYS A 73 18.49 -11.98 -2.53
C LYS A 73 18.61 -10.51 -2.95
N ALA A 74 18.88 -10.25 -4.23
CA ALA A 74 18.98 -8.89 -4.76
C ALA A 74 17.66 -8.12 -4.59
N THR A 75 16.51 -8.78 -4.75
CA THR A 75 15.19 -8.18 -4.54
C THR A 75 14.98 -7.83 -3.05
N LEU A 76 15.35 -8.73 -2.13
CA LEU A 76 15.25 -8.47 -0.69
C LEU A 76 16.12 -7.29 -0.24
N GLU A 77 17.33 -7.18 -0.77
CA GLU A 77 18.28 -6.10 -0.44
C GLU A 77 17.81 -4.73 -0.94
N ARG A 78 16.95 -4.69 -1.95
CA ARG A 78 16.48 -3.46 -2.59
C ARG A 78 14.98 -3.21 -2.42
N LEU A 79 14.35 -3.79 -1.41
CA LEU A 79 12.90 -3.62 -1.14
C LEU A 79 12.47 -2.16 -0.98
N ASN A 80 13.34 -1.32 -0.40
CA ASN A 80 13.08 0.10 -0.21
C ASN A 80 13.04 0.92 -1.51
N GLU A 81 13.53 0.38 -2.62
CA GLU A 81 13.48 0.98 -3.95
C GLU A 81 12.22 0.55 -4.73
N ILE A 82 11.47 -0.43 -4.22
CA ILE A 82 10.27 -0.97 -4.87
C ILE A 82 9.09 -0.05 -4.60
N SER A 83 8.71 0.69 -5.62
CA SER A 83 7.57 1.61 -5.62
C SER A 83 6.35 1.00 -6.32
N GLU A 84 5.23 1.72 -6.28
CA GLU A 84 4.05 1.37 -7.08
C GLU A 84 4.36 1.37 -8.58
N ILE A 85 5.18 2.33 -9.06
CA ILE A 85 5.63 2.40 -10.46
C ILE A 85 6.48 1.18 -10.82
N PHE A 86 7.37 0.73 -9.93
CA PHE A 86 8.11 -0.51 -10.15
C PHE A 86 7.17 -1.70 -10.33
N THR A 87 6.12 -1.80 -9.52
CA THR A 87 5.11 -2.86 -9.63
C THR A 87 4.38 -2.81 -10.99
N GLN A 88 4.07 -1.62 -11.50
CA GLN A 88 3.48 -1.45 -12.82
C GLN A 88 4.44 -1.91 -13.94
N VAL A 89 5.73 -1.55 -13.85
CA VAL A 89 6.78 -1.96 -14.79
C VAL A 89 6.97 -3.49 -14.75
N LEU A 90 7.00 -4.08 -13.56
CA LEU A 90 7.11 -5.54 -13.37
C LEU A 90 5.92 -6.28 -14.01
N ASN A 91 4.68 -5.81 -13.75
CA ASN A 91 3.48 -6.40 -14.33
C ASN A 91 3.47 -6.31 -15.86
N ARG A 92 3.92 -5.18 -16.41
CA ARG A 92 4.06 -5.03 -17.87
C ARG A 92 5.10 -6.00 -18.44
N ALA A 93 6.25 -6.15 -17.78
CA ALA A 93 7.28 -7.09 -18.20
C ALA A 93 6.78 -8.55 -18.17
N LEU A 94 5.99 -8.93 -17.16
CA LEU A 94 5.34 -10.24 -17.08
C LEU A 94 4.37 -10.47 -18.24
N GLN A 95 3.54 -9.49 -18.56
CA GLN A 95 2.60 -9.56 -19.69
C GLN A 95 3.35 -9.72 -21.03
N GLU A 96 4.41 -8.93 -21.24
CA GLU A 96 5.23 -9.00 -22.46
C GLU A 96 5.94 -10.35 -22.58
N ALA A 97 6.53 -10.87 -21.51
CA ALA A 97 7.19 -12.18 -21.50
C ALA A 97 6.18 -13.32 -21.76
N THR A 98 4.97 -13.22 -21.21
CA THR A 98 3.87 -14.16 -21.46
C THR A 98 3.45 -14.15 -22.93
N GLN A 99 3.25 -12.97 -23.53
CA GLN A 99 2.88 -12.83 -24.93
C GLN A 99 3.95 -13.36 -25.88
N LYS A 100 5.22 -13.12 -25.54
CA LYS A 100 6.39 -13.60 -26.32
C LYS A 100 6.72 -15.07 -26.05
N LYS A 101 6.06 -15.72 -25.08
CA LYS A 101 6.35 -17.07 -24.58
C LYS A 101 7.80 -17.25 -24.15
N ASP A 102 8.39 -16.20 -23.57
CA ASP A 102 9.76 -16.24 -23.04
C ASP A 102 9.75 -16.86 -21.64
N GLU A 103 9.82 -18.20 -21.59
CA GLU A 103 9.81 -18.95 -20.32
C GLU A 103 11.01 -18.63 -19.41
N MET A 104 12.16 -18.28 -20.01
CA MET A 104 13.34 -17.94 -19.21
C MET A 104 13.14 -16.61 -18.48
N GLN A 105 12.63 -15.62 -19.19
CA GLN A 105 12.35 -14.32 -18.60
C GLN A 105 11.19 -14.42 -17.58
N LEU A 106 10.15 -15.20 -17.89
CA LEU A 106 9.05 -15.46 -16.96
C LEU A 106 9.55 -16.02 -15.62
N LYS A 107 10.36 -17.07 -15.65
CA LYS A 107 10.94 -17.67 -14.43
C LYS A 107 11.73 -16.69 -13.59
N LYS A 108 12.45 -15.77 -14.22
CA LYS A 108 13.19 -14.72 -13.52
C LYS A 108 12.26 -13.69 -12.88
N LEU A 109 11.24 -13.22 -13.61
CA LEU A 109 10.25 -12.27 -13.11
C LEU A 109 9.42 -12.86 -11.97
N GLU A 110 9.05 -14.15 -12.06
CA GLU A 110 8.33 -14.88 -11.01
C GLU A 110 9.12 -14.96 -9.70
N GLN A 111 10.45 -15.01 -9.75
CA GLN A 111 11.28 -14.97 -8.54
C GLN A 111 11.15 -13.62 -7.81
N ILE A 112 11.09 -12.51 -8.56
CA ILE A 112 10.84 -11.19 -7.98
C ILE A 112 9.44 -11.15 -7.36
N VAL A 113 8.42 -11.60 -8.10
CA VAL A 113 7.04 -11.66 -7.61
C VAL A 113 6.93 -12.49 -6.33
N ALA A 114 7.56 -13.66 -6.28
CA ALA A 114 7.54 -14.53 -5.11
C ALA A 114 8.14 -13.86 -3.86
N VAL A 115 9.22 -13.08 -4.03
CA VAL A 115 9.80 -12.29 -2.93
C VAL A 115 8.82 -11.22 -2.47
N LEU A 116 8.25 -10.46 -3.41
CA LEU A 116 7.29 -9.38 -3.08
C LEU A 116 6.05 -9.92 -2.38
N GLN A 117 5.49 -11.02 -2.87
CA GLN A 117 4.34 -11.68 -2.24
C GLN A 117 4.67 -12.15 -0.82
N LYS A 118 5.85 -12.73 -0.62
CA LYS A 118 6.29 -13.20 0.70
C LYS A 118 6.47 -12.05 1.70
N VAL A 119 6.96 -10.90 1.23
CA VAL A 119 7.15 -9.71 2.07
C VAL A 119 5.85 -8.94 2.29
N SER A 120 4.96 -8.94 1.29
CA SER A 120 3.64 -8.31 1.37
C SER A 120 2.58 -9.21 1.99
N ALA A 121 2.86 -10.49 2.19
CA ALA A 121 1.95 -11.38 2.92
C ALA A 121 1.74 -10.80 4.32
N PRO A 122 0.50 -10.60 4.74
CA PRO A 122 0.24 -10.19 6.11
C PRO A 122 0.92 -11.18 7.06
N PRO A 123 1.53 -10.70 8.14
CA PRO A 123 2.07 -11.60 9.17
C PRO A 123 1.02 -12.64 9.55
N LYS A 124 1.45 -13.87 9.86
CA LYS A 124 0.53 -14.96 10.29
C LYS A 124 -0.35 -14.55 11.46
N GLU A 125 0.13 -13.61 12.25
CA GLU A 125 -0.58 -12.98 13.34
C GLU A 125 -1.85 -12.25 12.87
N TYR A 126 -1.86 -11.69 11.65
CA TYR A 126 -3.06 -11.08 11.07
C TYR A 126 -4.13 -12.12 10.72
N GLU A 127 -3.74 -13.24 10.12
CA GLU A 127 -4.68 -14.32 9.78
C GLU A 127 -5.36 -14.88 11.03
N LEU A 128 -4.57 -15.06 12.12
CA LEU A 128 -5.13 -15.51 13.39
C LEU A 128 -6.03 -14.46 14.01
N LEU A 129 -5.62 -13.18 14.00
CA LEU A 129 -6.42 -12.08 14.54
C LEU A 129 -7.75 -11.94 13.78
N GLU A 130 -7.74 -12.04 12.46
CA GLU A 130 -8.93 -12.00 11.62
C GLU A 130 -9.92 -13.12 11.99
N LYS A 131 -9.43 -14.36 12.13
CA LYS A 131 -10.26 -15.47 12.62
C LYS A 131 -10.86 -15.18 14.00
N LEU A 132 -10.08 -14.63 14.94
CA LEU A 132 -10.58 -14.29 16.28
C LEU A 132 -11.61 -13.15 16.24
N LEU A 133 -11.50 -12.21 15.29
CA LEU A 133 -12.51 -11.15 15.07
C LEU A 133 -13.84 -11.70 14.56
N ASP A 134 -13.82 -12.83 13.83
CA ASP A 134 -15.02 -13.49 13.33
C ASP A 134 -15.74 -14.32 14.40
N ALA A 135 -15.16 -14.48 15.58
CA ALA A 135 -15.82 -15.21 16.68
C ALA A 135 -17.15 -14.55 17.04
N PRO A 136 -18.26 -15.32 17.04
CA PRO A 136 -19.60 -14.77 17.31
C PRO A 136 -19.82 -14.39 18.78
N ASP A 137 -19.13 -15.06 19.69
CA ASP A 137 -19.25 -14.85 21.14
C ASP A 137 -17.97 -15.24 21.88
N ASP A 138 -17.95 -14.98 23.20
CA ASP A 138 -16.81 -15.24 24.06
C ASP A 138 -16.51 -16.76 24.21
N ALA A 139 -17.50 -17.63 24.08
CA ALA A 139 -17.31 -19.09 24.14
C ALA A 139 -16.58 -19.58 22.88
N ALA A 140 -17.00 -19.11 21.71
CA ALA A 140 -16.31 -19.39 20.45
C ALA A 140 -14.89 -18.84 20.45
N LEU A 141 -14.69 -17.60 20.93
CA LEU A 141 -13.37 -16.98 21.06
C LEU A 141 -12.44 -17.84 21.94
N ASN A 142 -12.89 -18.28 23.12
CA ASN A 142 -12.09 -19.11 24.01
C ASN A 142 -11.75 -20.46 23.37
N LYS A 143 -12.69 -21.07 22.63
CA LYS A 143 -12.45 -22.32 21.91
C LYS A 143 -11.37 -22.14 20.84
N MET A 144 -11.46 -21.07 20.04
CA MET A 144 -10.46 -20.76 19.02
C MET A 144 -9.07 -20.50 19.63
N LEU A 145 -8.99 -19.83 20.78
CA LEU A 145 -7.73 -19.63 21.50
C LEU A 145 -7.11 -20.97 21.96
N GLU A 146 -7.93 -21.95 22.40
CA GLU A 146 -7.42 -23.28 22.75
C GLU A 146 -6.98 -24.07 21.50
N GLU A 147 -7.72 -23.99 20.38
CA GLU A 147 -7.37 -24.65 19.12
C GLU A 147 -6.06 -24.11 18.55
N HIS A 148 -5.82 -22.79 18.65
CA HIS A 148 -4.62 -22.10 18.16
C HIS A 148 -3.57 -21.85 19.26
N LYS A 149 -3.59 -22.66 20.35
CA LYS A 149 -2.71 -22.49 21.52
C LYS A 149 -1.22 -22.34 21.17
N ALA A 150 -0.75 -23.02 20.14
CA ALA A 150 0.66 -22.97 19.71
C ALA A 150 1.04 -21.61 19.11
N GLU A 151 0.06 -20.93 18.49
CA GLU A 151 0.22 -19.65 17.79
C GLU A 151 0.06 -18.45 18.74
N ILE A 152 -0.56 -18.65 19.91
CA ILE A 152 -0.68 -17.62 20.95
C ILE A 152 0.66 -17.48 21.69
N THR A 153 1.51 -16.64 21.15
CA THR A 153 2.85 -16.33 21.67
C THR A 153 2.87 -14.94 22.31
N PRO A 154 3.94 -14.58 23.08
CA PRO A 154 4.12 -13.20 23.56
C PRO A 154 4.15 -12.18 22.41
N GLU A 155 4.73 -12.56 21.26
CA GLU A 155 4.79 -11.75 20.05
C GLU A 155 3.38 -11.50 19.50
N PHE A 156 2.53 -12.54 19.44
CA PHE A 156 1.13 -12.39 19.05
C PHE A 156 0.36 -11.46 19.99
N SER A 157 0.58 -11.60 21.32
CA SER A 157 -0.05 -10.73 22.31
C SER A 157 0.37 -9.26 22.12
N SER A 158 1.65 -9.01 21.86
CA SER A 158 2.17 -7.67 21.57
C SER A 158 1.62 -7.12 20.26
N PHE A 159 1.50 -7.95 19.23
CA PHE A 159 0.92 -7.60 17.94
C PHE A 159 -0.55 -7.15 18.10
N VAL A 160 -1.38 -7.93 18.79
CA VAL A 160 -2.79 -7.57 19.03
C VAL A 160 -2.89 -6.25 19.83
N GLY A 161 -2.02 -6.04 20.82
CA GLY A 161 -1.94 -4.79 21.57
C GLY A 161 -1.61 -3.59 20.70
N ASN A 162 -0.65 -3.74 19.78
CA ASN A 162 -0.29 -2.67 18.84
C ASN A 162 -1.42 -2.34 17.86
N VAL A 163 -2.10 -3.36 17.31
CA VAL A 163 -3.27 -3.17 16.43
C VAL A 163 -4.39 -2.46 17.17
N LEU A 164 -4.66 -2.81 18.43
CA LEU A 164 -5.66 -2.14 19.26
C LEU A 164 -5.29 -0.67 19.48
N ALA A 165 -4.06 -0.37 19.90
CA ALA A 165 -3.61 1.00 20.13
C ALA A 165 -3.72 1.87 18.87
N GLN A 166 -3.30 1.36 17.70
CA GLN A 166 -3.44 2.07 16.43
C GLN A 166 -4.90 2.29 16.02
N SER A 167 -5.78 1.33 16.33
CA SER A 167 -7.21 1.45 16.06
C SER A 167 -7.87 2.48 16.98
N GLU A 168 -7.48 2.54 18.24
CA GLU A 168 -7.97 3.53 19.21
C GLU A 168 -7.54 4.97 18.84
N GLU A 169 -6.33 5.15 18.27
CA GLU A 169 -5.85 6.46 17.80
C GLU A 169 -6.63 6.98 16.58
N ARG A 170 -7.16 6.08 15.74
CA ARG A 170 -7.89 6.43 14.51
C ARG A 170 -9.36 6.72 14.75
N VAL A 171 -9.94 6.14 15.78
CA VAL A 171 -11.35 6.33 16.10
C VAL A 171 -11.53 7.57 16.96
N ASP A 172 -12.16 8.60 16.40
CA ASP A 172 -12.58 9.78 17.16
C ASP A 172 -13.57 9.33 18.25
N LYS A 173 -13.28 9.64 19.51
CA LYS A 173 -14.01 9.18 20.72
C LYS A 173 -15.51 9.53 20.73
N ASN A 174 -15.98 10.30 19.75
CA ASN A 174 -17.37 10.73 19.61
C ASN A 174 -18.16 10.00 18.51
N VAL A 175 -17.55 9.06 17.75
CA VAL A 175 -18.22 8.37 16.64
C VAL A 175 -18.73 7.01 17.12
N LYS A 176 -20.05 6.88 17.25
CA LYS A 176 -20.74 5.58 17.38
C LYS A 176 -20.93 5.04 15.96
N GLY A 177 -20.04 4.15 15.51
CA GLY A 177 -20.08 3.54 14.18
C GLY A 177 -19.47 2.14 14.19
N GLU A 178 -19.36 1.53 13.03
CA GLU A 178 -18.75 0.20 12.83
C GLU A 178 -17.31 0.15 13.36
N GLU A 179 -16.56 1.23 13.24
CA GLU A 179 -15.19 1.35 13.75
C GLU A 179 -15.10 1.21 15.26
N ALA A 180 -16.05 1.80 16.02
CA ALA A 180 -16.09 1.65 17.47
C ALA A 180 -16.40 0.20 17.89
N GLN A 181 -17.21 -0.53 17.13
CA GLN A 181 -17.51 -1.95 17.39
C GLN A 181 -16.26 -2.82 17.14
N VAL A 182 -15.47 -2.50 16.12
CA VAL A 182 -14.20 -3.21 15.83
C VAL A 182 -13.21 -3.00 16.98
N VAL A 183 -13.06 -1.78 17.48
CA VAL A 183 -12.19 -1.48 18.63
C VAL A 183 -12.68 -2.23 19.88
N GLU A 184 -13.97 -2.29 20.14
CA GLU A 184 -14.52 -3.05 21.27
C GLU A 184 -14.22 -4.55 21.14
N LYS A 185 -14.38 -5.14 19.95
CA LYS A 185 -14.02 -6.53 19.66
C LYS A 185 -12.52 -6.77 19.87
N LEU A 186 -11.67 -5.90 19.32
CA LEU A 186 -10.23 -5.98 19.50
C LEU A 186 -9.81 -5.94 20.98
N ASN A 187 -10.46 -5.08 21.76
CA ASN A 187 -10.21 -4.99 23.21
C ASN A 187 -10.59 -6.28 23.93
N LYS A 188 -11.75 -6.90 23.58
CA LYS A 188 -12.15 -8.20 24.12
C LYS A 188 -11.15 -9.30 23.77
N ILE A 189 -10.72 -9.37 22.50
CA ILE A 189 -9.72 -10.33 22.03
C ILE A 189 -8.39 -10.13 22.78
N TYR A 190 -7.90 -8.91 22.87
CA TYR A 190 -6.67 -8.60 23.57
C TYR A 190 -6.68 -9.08 25.03
N ARG A 191 -7.77 -8.79 25.77
CA ARG A 191 -7.94 -9.28 27.15
C ARG A 191 -7.99 -10.78 27.24
N ALA A 192 -8.66 -11.45 26.30
CA ALA A 192 -8.76 -12.92 26.25
C ALA A 192 -7.38 -13.53 25.95
N VAL A 193 -6.63 -12.99 24.98
CA VAL A 193 -5.27 -13.42 24.62
C VAL A 193 -4.32 -13.24 25.80
N LEU A 194 -4.34 -12.10 26.49
CA LEU A 194 -3.51 -11.88 27.70
C LEU A 194 -3.83 -12.88 28.80
N LYS A 195 -5.11 -13.09 29.12
CA LYS A 195 -5.53 -14.06 30.14
C LYS A 195 -5.10 -15.48 29.78
N PHE A 196 -5.20 -15.85 28.51
CA PHE A 196 -4.79 -17.14 28.00
C PHE A 196 -3.27 -17.33 28.08
N SER A 197 -2.51 -16.32 27.67
CA SER A 197 -1.05 -16.31 27.73
C SER A 197 -0.53 -16.42 29.17
N MET A 198 -1.14 -15.69 30.10
CA MET A 198 -0.81 -15.79 31.54
C MET A 198 -1.08 -17.20 32.09
N LYS A 199 -2.23 -17.81 31.77
CA LYS A 199 -2.57 -19.16 32.20
C LYS A 199 -1.58 -20.19 31.65
N LYS A 200 -1.14 -20.03 30.40
CA LYS A 200 -0.14 -20.89 29.75
C LYS A 200 1.23 -20.81 30.42
N SER A 201 1.64 -19.64 30.91
CA SER A 201 2.94 -19.45 31.58
C SER A 201 2.97 -19.98 33.02
N MET A 202 1.80 -20.26 33.61
CA MET A 202 1.66 -20.79 34.98
C MET A 202 1.42 -22.32 35.03
N SER A 203 1.30 -22.98 33.89
CA SER A 203 1.07 -24.41 33.72
C SER A 203 2.31 -25.12 33.19
#